data_d68eed850ff7f04a5d0ffdc64bd488dc
#
_entry.id   d68eed850ff7f04a5d0ffdc64bd488dc
#
_cell.length_a   1.000
_cell.length_b   1.000
_cell.length_c   1.000
_cell.angle_alpha   90.00
_cell.angle_beta   90.00
_cell.angle_gamma   90.00
#
_symmetry.space_group_name_H-M   'P 1'
#
loop_
_entity.id
_entity.type
_entity.pdbx_description
1 polymer ?
#
loop_
_entity_poly.entity_id
_entity_poly.type
_entity_poly.pdbx_seq_one_letter_code
_entity_poly.pdbx_strand_id
1 'polypeptide(L)'
;MIPALHPVAALHAGCKFLPTLAACEHYAGSEKLLRKALHLQSESATLRGPIFDITADCEDGASVGNEADQARMVAHIINDGVNQFARIGARIHDVTHPHWRNEIDIIIREAGAKVAYLVLPKANSAADAITQISAVNAACEQHRIARKIPIHVLIETHGALHEVWQIAGLAQVESIDFGLM
;
A
#
# COMPACT_ATOMS: atom_id res chain seq x y z
N MET A 1 -38.78 18.59 13.52
CA MET A 1 -37.67 17.77 14.04
C MET A 1 -36.70 17.61 12.89
N ILE A 2 -35.47 18.12 13.02
CA ILE A 2 -34.39 17.92 12.05
C ILE A 2 -33.92 16.47 12.27
N PRO A 3 -33.94 15.58 11.26
CA PRO A 3 -33.46 14.22 11.44
C PRO A 3 -31.98 14.28 11.85
N ALA A 4 -31.64 13.53 12.89
CA ALA A 4 -30.25 13.45 13.35
C ALA A 4 -29.40 12.86 12.22
N LEU A 5 -28.46 13.63 11.70
CA LEU A 5 -27.50 13.13 10.70
C LEU A 5 -26.58 12.10 11.36
N HIS A 6 -26.36 10.98 10.68
CA HIS A 6 -25.37 10.01 11.13
C HIS A 6 -23.99 10.70 11.20
N PRO A 7 -23.15 10.47 12.25
CA PRO A 7 -21.86 11.14 12.41
C PRO A 7 -20.96 11.07 11.17
N VAL A 8 -20.91 9.94 10.47
CA VAL A 8 -20.17 9.79 9.20
C VAL A 8 -20.69 10.74 8.13
N ALA A 9 -22.01 10.92 8.00
CA ALA A 9 -22.59 11.85 7.03
C ALA A 9 -22.32 13.31 7.43
N ALA A 10 -22.30 13.63 8.73
CA ALA A 10 -21.97 14.96 9.23
C ALA A 10 -20.50 15.34 9.01
N LEU A 11 -19.60 14.37 9.17
CA LEU A 11 -18.15 14.57 9.03
C LEU A 11 -17.69 14.56 7.56
N HIS A 12 -18.40 13.82 6.70
CA HIS A 12 -17.98 13.60 5.31
C HIS A 12 -18.97 14.10 4.26
N ALA A 13 -20.05 14.80 4.67
CA ALA A 13 -21.04 15.32 3.74
C ALA A 13 -20.40 16.30 2.74
N GLY A 14 -20.37 15.89 1.47
CA GLY A 14 -19.74 16.66 0.39
C GLY A 14 -18.24 16.44 0.21
N CYS A 15 -17.62 15.58 1.02
CA CYS A 15 -16.21 15.22 0.91
C CYS A 15 -15.99 13.88 0.17
N LYS A 16 -14.75 13.65 -0.23
CA LYS A 16 -14.27 12.39 -0.83
C LYS A 16 -14.81 11.19 -0.03
N PHE A 17 -15.43 10.25 -0.73
CA PHE A 17 -15.82 8.99 -0.13
C PHE A 17 -14.55 8.27 0.34
N LEU A 18 -14.39 8.13 1.65
CA LEU A 18 -13.26 7.41 2.21
C LEU A 18 -13.52 5.91 2.08
N PRO A 19 -12.59 5.15 1.51
CA PRO A 19 -12.71 3.70 1.50
C PRO A 19 -12.74 3.17 2.93
N THR A 20 -13.34 1.99 3.11
CA THR A 20 -13.25 1.28 4.38
C THR A 20 -11.85 0.67 4.48
N LEU A 21 -10.97 1.32 5.22
CA LEU A 21 -9.64 0.81 5.51
C LEU A 21 -9.72 -0.27 6.58
N ALA A 22 -8.79 -1.23 6.54
CA ALA A 22 -8.61 -2.18 7.63
C ALA A 22 -8.12 -1.47 8.91
N ALA A 23 -8.33 -2.11 10.06
CA ALA A 23 -7.90 -1.55 11.34
C ALA A 23 -6.37 -1.48 11.47
N CYS A 24 -5.65 -2.35 10.77
CA CYS A 24 -4.19 -2.36 10.73
C CYS A 24 -3.68 -3.09 9.49
N GLU A 25 -2.41 -2.90 9.21
CA GLU A 25 -1.66 -3.63 8.19
C GLU A 25 -0.64 -4.54 8.88
N HIS A 26 -0.54 -5.78 8.39
CA HIS A 26 0.43 -6.76 8.87
C HIS A 26 1.57 -6.91 7.86
N TYR A 27 2.76 -6.47 8.23
CA TYR A 27 3.94 -6.53 7.37
C TYR A 27 4.60 -7.91 7.41
N ALA A 28 4.98 -8.45 6.26
CA ALA A 28 5.68 -9.72 6.14
C ALA A 28 6.61 -9.73 4.92
N GLY A 29 7.90 -10.03 5.13
CA GLY A 29 8.93 -10.00 4.08
C GLY A 29 9.25 -11.35 3.46
N SER A 30 8.82 -12.48 4.02
CA SER A 30 9.09 -13.80 3.44
C SER A 30 7.81 -14.50 2.98
N GLU A 31 7.93 -15.34 1.95
CA GLU A 31 6.81 -16.13 1.44
C GLU A 31 6.12 -16.94 2.54
N LYS A 32 6.90 -17.57 3.43
CA LYS A 32 6.36 -18.35 4.56
C LYS A 32 5.49 -17.48 5.48
N LEU A 33 5.94 -16.27 5.81
CA LEU A 33 5.21 -15.35 6.67
C LEU A 33 3.98 -14.77 5.98
N LEU A 34 4.08 -14.43 4.69
CA LEU A 34 2.95 -13.97 3.89
C LEU A 34 1.86 -15.02 3.81
N ARG A 35 2.20 -16.28 3.51
CA ARG A 35 1.22 -17.37 3.47
C ARG A 35 0.58 -17.63 4.83
N LYS A 36 1.35 -17.52 5.93
CA LYS A 36 0.81 -17.61 7.29
C LYS A 36 -0.14 -16.45 7.60
N ALA A 37 0.21 -15.21 7.21
CA ALA A 37 -0.64 -14.04 7.39
C ALA A 37 -1.97 -14.18 6.62
N LEU A 38 -1.93 -14.67 5.38
CA LEU A 38 -3.13 -14.94 4.58
C LEU A 38 -4.04 -15.99 5.21
N HIS A 39 -3.46 -17.04 5.78
CA HIS A 39 -4.23 -18.05 6.51
C HIS A 39 -4.92 -17.44 7.73
N LEU A 40 -4.19 -16.69 8.55
CA LEU A 40 -4.74 -15.98 9.71
C LEU A 40 -5.81 -14.94 9.32
N GLN A 41 -5.59 -14.23 8.22
CA GLN A 41 -6.58 -13.28 7.69
C GLN A 41 -7.89 -13.98 7.33
N SER A 42 -7.79 -15.15 6.70
CA SER A 42 -8.96 -15.97 6.34
C SER A 42 -9.68 -16.53 7.58
N GLU A 43 -8.94 -17.03 8.57
CA GLU A 43 -9.53 -17.56 9.81
C GLU A 43 -10.20 -16.49 10.67
N SER A 44 -9.64 -15.27 10.68
CA SER A 44 -10.15 -14.14 11.48
C SER A 44 -11.20 -13.30 10.75
N ALA A 45 -11.48 -13.59 9.48
CA ALA A 45 -12.45 -12.81 8.71
C ALA A 45 -13.84 -12.88 9.31
N THR A 46 -14.53 -11.75 9.29
CA THR A 46 -15.92 -11.61 9.73
C THR A 46 -16.88 -11.57 8.54
N LEU A 47 -18.18 -11.49 8.79
CA LEU A 47 -19.18 -11.25 7.73
C LEU A 47 -18.93 -9.94 6.95
N ARG A 48 -18.11 -9.02 7.49
CA ARG A 48 -17.71 -7.77 6.85
C ARG A 48 -16.42 -7.87 6.05
N GLY A 49 -15.81 -9.06 5.98
CA GLY A 49 -14.52 -9.31 5.35
C GLY A 49 -13.34 -9.37 6.33
N PRO A 50 -12.10 -9.26 5.83
CA PRO A 50 -10.90 -9.34 6.66
C PRO A 50 -10.79 -8.17 7.62
N ILE A 51 -10.23 -8.41 8.82
CA ILE A 51 -10.07 -7.40 9.86
C ILE A 51 -8.74 -6.65 9.75
N PHE A 52 -7.79 -7.16 8.98
CA PHE A 52 -6.51 -6.52 8.71
C PHE A 52 -6.09 -6.73 7.25
N ASP A 53 -5.27 -5.82 6.76
CA ASP A 53 -4.61 -5.95 5.47
C ASP A 53 -3.22 -6.56 5.63
N ILE A 54 -2.65 -7.05 4.54
CA ILE A 54 -1.30 -7.60 4.54
C ILE A 54 -0.44 -6.73 3.63
N THR A 55 0.70 -6.29 4.14
CA THR A 55 1.71 -5.57 3.38
C THR A 55 2.90 -6.49 3.15
N ALA A 56 3.09 -6.92 1.90
CA ALA A 56 4.26 -7.67 1.50
C ALA A 56 5.47 -6.72 1.46
N ASP A 57 6.51 -7.07 2.18
CA ASP A 57 7.64 -6.19 2.40
C ASP A 57 8.79 -6.48 1.43
N CYS A 58 9.13 -5.50 0.59
CA CYS A 58 10.32 -5.55 -0.26
C CYS A 58 11.49 -4.77 0.32
N GLU A 59 11.31 -4.11 1.47
CA GLU A 59 12.31 -3.23 2.10
C GLU A 59 12.96 -3.91 3.33
N ASP A 60 12.85 -3.33 4.51
CA ASP A 60 13.57 -3.76 5.74
C ASP A 60 13.26 -5.20 6.16
N GLY A 61 12.10 -5.73 5.84
CA GLY A 61 11.72 -7.13 6.12
C GLY A 61 12.18 -8.14 5.07
N ALA A 62 12.82 -7.69 3.98
CA ALA A 62 13.31 -8.52 2.89
C ALA A 62 14.81 -8.78 3.00
N SER A 63 15.32 -9.76 2.24
CA SER A 63 16.75 -10.04 2.15
C SER A 63 17.40 -9.10 1.16
N VAL A 64 18.46 -8.42 1.58
CA VAL A 64 19.25 -7.53 0.73
C VAL A 64 19.94 -8.29 -0.42
N GLY A 65 19.96 -7.71 -1.61
CA GLY A 65 20.67 -8.23 -2.78
C GLY A 65 19.83 -9.12 -3.70
N ASN A 66 18.54 -9.34 -3.37
CA ASN A 66 17.61 -10.12 -4.16
C ASN A 66 16.29 -9.36 -4.45
N GLU A 67 16.36 -8.04 -4.56
CA GLU A 67 15.19 -7.15 -4.62
C GLU A 67 14.24 -7.52 -5.77
N ALA A 68 14.78 -7.85 -6.94
CA ALA A 68 13.96 -8.25 -8.09
C ALA A 68 13.23 -9.58 -7.88
N ASP A 69 13.87 -10.55 -7.22
CA ASP A 69 13.25 -11.84 -6.92
C ASP A 69 12.23 -11.71 -5.79
N GLN A 70 12.49 -10.84 -4.83
CA GLN A 70 11.53 -10.47 -3.80
C GLN A 70 10.27 -9.86 -4.42
N ALA A 71 10.42 -8.88 -5.32
CA ALA A 71 9.28 -8.25 -6.01
C ALA A 71 8.47 -9.27 -6.82
N ARG A 72 9.12 -10.22 -7.51
CA ARG A 72 8.44 -11.31 -8.23
C ARG A 72 7.70 -12.25 -7.29
N MET A 73 8.32 -12.64 -6.18
CA MET A 73 7.69 -13.47 -5.16
C MET A 73 6.43 -12.79 -4.61
N VAL A 74 6.52 -11.51 -4.30
CA VAL A 74 5.39 -10.70 -3.84
C VAL A 74 4.28 -10.67 -4.90
N ALA A 75 4.61 -10.38 -6.15
CA ALA A 75 3.65 -10.36 -7.24
C ALA A 75 2.99 -11.74 -7.45
N HIS A 76 3.75 -12.83 -7.31
CA HIS A 76 3.22 -14.18 -7.36
C HIS A 76 2.17 -14.43 -6.28
N ILE A 77 2.46 -14.07 -5.02
CA ILE A 77 1.53 -14.25 -3.89
C ILE A 77 0.28 -13.38 -4.03
N ILE A 78 0.42 -12.15 -4.52
CA ILE A 78 -0.74 -11.27 -4.79
C ILE A 78 -1.71 -11.96 -5.77
N ASN A 79 -1.17 -12.67 -6.77
CA ASN A 79 -1.97 -13.37 -7.77
C ASN A 79 -2.49 -14.75 -7.34
N ASP A 80 -1.91 -15.32 -6.30
CA ASP A 80 -2.26 -16.66 -5.81
C ASP A 80 -3.72 -16.69 -5.30
N GLY A 81 -4.38 -17.83 -5.48
CA GLY A 81 -5.74 -18.07 -4.98
C GLY A 81 -5.89 -18.00 -3.45
N VAL A 82 -4.80 -18.13 -2.70
CA VAL A 82 -4.80 -17.94 -1.23
C VAL A 82 -5.09 -16.49 -0.81
N ASN A 83 -4.89 -15.53 -1.71
CA ASN A 83 -5.29 -14.12 -1.51
C ASN A 83 -6.79 -13.93 -1.78
N GLN A 84 -7.63 -14.55 -0.97
CA GLN A 84 -9.08 -14.64 -1.18
C GLN A 84 -9.78 -13.28 -1.17
N PHE A 85 -9.26 -12.32 -0.42
CA PHE A 85 -9.87 -11.00 -0.23
C PHE A 85 -9.27 -9.91 -1.12
N ALA A 86 -8.22 -10.23 -1.89
CA ALA A 86 -7.46 -9.24 -2.68
C ALA A 86 -6.98 -8.03 -1.84
N ARG A 87 -6.50 -8.30 -0.61
CA ARG A 87 -6.11 -7.31 0.39
C ARG A 87 -4.61 -7.38 0.72
N ILE A 88 -3.78 -7.64 -0.30
CA ILE A 88 -2.33 -7.57 -0.18
C ILE A 88 -1.83 -6.33 -0.90
N GLY A 89 -1.21 -5.42 -0.15
CA GLY A 89 -0.37 -4.34 -0.65
C GLY A 89 1.10 -4.74 -0.68
N ALA A 90 1.97 -3.83 -1.13
CA ALA A 90 3.41 -4.04 -1.12
C ALA A 90 4.15 -2.78 -0.67
N ARG A 91 5.08 -2.92 0.29
CA ARG A 91 6.03 -1.87 0.63
C ARG A 91 7.24 -2.00 -0.30
N ILE A 92 7.51 -0.94 -1.05
CA ILE A 92 8.66 -0.83 -1.94
C ILE A 92 9.79 -0.07 -1.24
N HIS A 93 10.98 -0.01 -1.82
CA HIS A 93 12.04 0.85 -1.33
C HIS A 93 11.78 2.33 -1.61
N ASP A 94 12.44 3.21 -0.83
CA ASP A 94 12.40 4.65 -1.00
C ASP A 94 13.15 5.14 -2.27
N VAL A 95 13.02 6.42 -2.60
CA VAL A 95 13.58 7.04 -3.82
C VAL A 95 15.11 6.99 -3.90
N THR A 96 15.81 6.74 -2.80
CA THR A 96 17.28 6.71 -2.76
C THR A 96 17.83 5.33 -3.09
N HIS A 97 17.02 4.27 -2.96
CA HIS A 97 17.43 2.90 -3.23
C HIS A 97 17.57 2.64 -4.74
N PRO A 98 18.66 2.02 -5.24
CA PRO A 98 18.89 1.88 -6.68
C PRO A 98 17.84 1.04 -7.42
N HIS A 99 17.14 0.15 -6.73
CA HIS A 99 16.19 -0.80 -7.34
C HIS A 99 14.71 -0.41 -7.24
N TRP A 100 14.35 0.67 -6.54
CA TRP A 100 12.96 1.04 -6.29
C TRP A 100 12.07 1.15 -7.54
N ARG A 101 12.63 1.66 -8.67
CA ARG A 101 11.88 1.75 -9.94
C ARG A 101 11.64 0.37 -10.57
N ASN A 102 12.63 -0.52 -10.46
CA ASN A 102 12.52 -1.88 -10.97
C ASN A 102 11.50 -2.69 -10.17
N GLU A 103 11.42 -2.48 -8.86
CA GLU A 103 10.37 -3.09 -8.02
C GLU A 103 8.98 -2.66 -8.43
N ILE A 104 8.77 -1.35 -8.62
CA ILE A 104 7.50 -0.82 -9.15
C ILE A 104 7.17 -1.49 -10.47
N ASP A 105 8.11 -1.52 -11.42
CA ASP A 105 7.88 -2.12 -12.73
C ASP A 105 7.45 -3.58 -12.64
N ILE A 106 8.16 -4.39 -11.84
CA ILE A 106 7.84 -5.81 -11.64
C ILE A 106 6.45 -5.98 -11.03
N ILE A 107 6.17 -5.30 -9.91
CA ILE A 107 4.90 -5.45 -9.19
C ILE A 107 3.73 -4.99 -10.06
N ILE A 108 3.86 -3.86 -10.75
CA ILE A 108 2.78 -3.34 -11.59
C ILE A 108 2.57 -4.24 -12.82
N ARG A 109 3.64 -4.67 -13.49
CA ARG A 109 3.56 -5.57 -14.63
C ARG A 109 2.87 -6.88 -14.28
N GLU A 110 3.26 -7.49 -13.18
CA GLU A 110 2.85 -8.85 -12.85
C GLU A 110 1.59 -8.91 -11.97
N ALA A 111 1.37 -7.91 -11.13
CA ALA A 111 0.26 -7.91 -10.16
C ALA A 111 -0.55 -6.61 -10.09
N GLY A 112 -0.31 -5.63 -10.97
CA GLY A 112 -0.96 -4.31 -10.92
C GLY A 112 -2.49 -4.36 -11.00
N ALA A 113 -3.06 -5.39 -11.58
CA ALA A 113 -4.52 -5.59 -11.61
C ALA A 113 -5.10 -5.95 -10.23
N LYS A 114 -4.30 -6.55 -9.33
CA LYS A 114 -4.76 -7.14 -8.06
C LYS A 114 -4.10 -6.56 -6.81
N VAL A 115 -2.91 -5.93 -6.91
CA VAL A 115 -2.24 -5.33 -5.75
C VAL A 115 -3.18 -4.35 -5.07
N ALA A 116 -3.40 -4.48 -3.77
CA ALA A 116 -4.37 -3.63 -3.08
C ALA A 116 -3.92 -2.17 -3.04
N TYR A 117 -2.67 -1.95 -2.65
CA TYR A 117 -2.02 -0.63 -2.53
C TYR A 117 -0.50 -0.78 -2.59
N LEU A 118 0.21 0.34 -2.75
CA LEU A 118 1.65 0.39 -2.53
C LEU A 118 1.96 1.29 -1.34
N VAL A 119 2.91 0.87 -0.51
CA VAL A 119 3.40 1.63 0.64
C VAL A 119 4.73 2.28 0.28
N LEU A 120 4.81 3.60 0.46
CA LEU A 120 6.01 4.41 0.24
C LEU A 120 6.68 4.69 1.59
N PRO A 121 7.84 4.07 1.86
CA PRO A 121 8.58 4.29 3.09
C PRO A 121 9.52 5.50 2.97
N LYS A 122 9.99 5.98 4.09
CA LYS A 122 11.15 6.88 4.25
C LYS A 122 11.13 8.14 3.36
N ALA A 123 9.93 8.58 2.93
CA ALA A 123 9.81 9.87 2.23
C ALA A 123 10.36 11.00 3.13
N ASN A 124 11.15 11.90 2.59
CA ASN A 124 11.63 13.08 3.31
C ASN A 124 10.82 14.34 2.96
N SER A 125 9.99 14.27 1.91
CA SER A 125 9.19 15.39 1.43
C SER A 125 7.97 14.91 0.64
N ALA A 126 7.04 15.79 0.40
CA ALA A 126 5.95 15.56 -0.56
C ALA A 126 6.49 15.36 -1.98
N ALA A 127 7.63 15.94 -2.32
CA ALA A 127 8.27 15.77 -3.63
C ALA A 127 8.77 14.33 -3.84
N ASP A 128 9.27 13.65 -2.79
CA ASP A 128 9.66 12.24 -2.87
C ASP A 128 8.43 11.37 -3.13
N ALA A 129 7.34 11.59 -2.37
CA ALA A 129 6.08 10.89 -2.60
C ALA A 129 5.55 11.10 -4.02
N ILE A 130 5.55 12.33 -4.52
CA ILE A 130 5.14 12.68 -5.89
C ILE A 130 6.01 11.94 -6.92
N THR A 131 7.32 11.85 -6.67
CA THR A 131 8.26 11.14 -7.57
C THR A 131 7.92 9.66 -7.66
N GLN A 132 7.65 9.00 -6.54
CA GLN A 132 7.27 7.58 -6.54
C GLN A 132 5.87 7.36 -7.13
N ILE A 133 4.89 8.18 -6.79
CA ILE A 133 3.54 8.15 -7.38
C ILE A 133 3.60 8.30 -8.91
N SER A 134 4.43 9.22 -9.40
CA SER A 134 4.62 9.42 -10.84
C SER A 134 5.21 8.18 -11.52
N ALA A 135 6.16 7.51 -10.87
CA ALA A 135 6.74 6.27 -11.38
C ALA A 135 5.71 5.12 -11.39
N VAL A 136 4.87 5.01 -10.36
CA VAL A 136 3.76 4.03 -10.32
C VAL A 136 2.79 4.28 -11.47
N ASN A 137 2.40 5.53 -11.71
CA ASN A 137 1.49 5.87 -12.80
C ASN A 137 2.10 5.58 -14.18
N ALA A 138 3.38 5.91 -14.37
CA ALA A 138 4.09 5.59 -15.62
C ALA A 138 4.15 4.06 -15.86
N ALA A 139 4.43 3.27 -14.83
CA ALA A 139 4.40 1.81 -14.94
C ALA A 139 2.98 1.29 -15.26
N CYS A 140 1.93 1.85 -14.64
CA CYS A 140 0.54 1.51 -14.95
C CYS A 140 0.22 1.79 -16.43
N GLU A 141 0.62 2.93 -16.96
CA GLU A 141 0.46 3.27 -18.39
C GLU A 141 1.22 2.29 -19.29
N GLN A 142 2.48 2.04 -19.00
CA GLN A 142 3.33 1.12 -19.75
C GLN A 142 2.73 -0.30 -19.82
N HIS A 143 2.21 -0.80 -18.72
CA HIS A 143 1.65 -2.14 -18.61
C HIS A 143 0.13 -2.21 -18.81
N ARG A 144 -0.50 -1.11 -19.23
CA ARG A 144 -1.95 -1.02 -19.53
C ARG A 144 -2.83 -1.39 -18.33
N ILE A 145 -2.43 -1.03 -17.13
CA ILE A 145 -3.23 -1.16 -15.92
C ILE A 145 -4.19 0.03 -15.85
N ALA A 146 -5.46 -0.20 -16.09
CA ALA A 146 -6.46 0.88 -16.20
C ALA A 146 -6.85 1.51 -14.85
N ARG A 147 -6.57 0.83 -13.72
CA ARG A 147 -6.91 1.34 -12.38
C ARG A 147 -5.79 2.21 -11.83
N LYS A 148 -6.15 3.17 -10.99
CA LYS A 148 -5.17 3.84 -10.12
C LYS A 148 -4.88 2.93 -8.92
N ILE A 149 -3.59 2.76 -8.61
CA ILE A 149 -3.13 2.00 -7.45
C ILE A 149 -3.19 2.93 -6.24
N PRO A 150 -3.91 2.60 -5.16
CA PRO A 150 -3.88 3.36 -3.92
C PRO A 150 -2.48 3.42 -3.34
N ILE A 151 -2.14 4.55 -2.72
CA ILE A 151 -0.84 4.78 -2.11
C ILE A 151 -1.02 5.02 -0.61
N HIS A 152 -0.28 4.28 0.19
CA HIS A 152 -0.09 4.54 1.61
C HIS A 152 1.30 5.13 1.82
N VAL A 153 1.44 6.11 2.68
CA VAL A 153 2.74 6.77 2.93
C VAL A 153 3.12 6.62 4.40
N LEU A 154 4.28 6.02 4.65
CA LEU A 154 4.84 5.94 5.99
C LEU A 154 5.42 7.31 6.39
N ILE A 155 4.91 7.85 7.49
CA ILE A 155 5.44 9.06 8.13
C ILE A 155 6.40 8.62 9.22
N GLU A 156 7.66 8.52 8.86
CA GLU A 156 8.75 7.99 9.69
C GLU A 156 10.03 8.81 9.61
N THR A 157 10.00 9.95 8.89
CA THR A 157 11.09 10.92 8.83
C THR A 157 10.64 12.28 9.34
N HIS A 158 11.57 13.11 9.79
CA HIS A 158 11.26 14.47 10.19
C HIS A 158 10.69 15.30 9.03
N GLY A 159 11.18 15.09 7.81
CA GLY A 159 10.71 15.79 6.62
C GLY A 159 9.27 15.41 6.29
N ALA A 160 8.94 14.11 6.27
CA ALA A 160 7.56 13.66 6.04
C ALA A 160 6.61 14.16 7.12
N LEU A 161 7.04 14.19 8.38
CA LEU A 161 6.22 14.73 9.47
C LEU A 161 5.97 16.23 9.28
N HIS A 162 6.98 16.99 8.86
CA HIS A 162 6.84 18.41 8.58
C HIS A 162 5.87 18.69 7.42
N GLU A 163 5.87 17.85 6.41
CA GLU A 163 5.05 17.99 5.20
C GLU A 163 3.83 17.05 5.17
N VAL A 164 3.41 16.53 6.33
CA VAL A 164 2.34 15.53 6.41
C VAL A 164 1.04 15.97 5.75
N TRP A 165 0.67 17.26 5.87
CA TRP A 165 -0.55 17.79 5.25
C TRP A 165 -0.44 17.87 3.72
N GLN A 166 0.74 18.20 3.20
CA GLN A 166 0.99 18.21 1.76
C GLN A 166 0.93 16.79 1.20
N ILE A 167 1.56 15.82 1.90
CA ILE A 167 1.53 14.40 1.54
C ILE A 167 0.09 13.88 1.56
N ALA A 168 -0.65 14.12 2.65
CA ALA A 168 -2.04 13.70 2.78
C ALA A 168 -2.97 14.32 1.71
N GLY A 169 -2.64 15.51 1.24
CA GLY A 169 -3.38 16.22 0.19
C GLY A 169 -3.18 15.65 -1.22
N LEU A 170 -2.23 14.76 -1.45
CA LEU A 170 -2.00 14.15 -2.76
C LEU A 170 -3.18 13.24 -3.15
N ALA A 171 -3.69 13.43 -4.35
CA ALA A 171 -4.96 12.82 -4.78
C ALA A 171 -4.98 11.28 -4.78
N GLN A 172 -3.80 10.64 -4.83
CA GLN A 172 -3.66 9.18 -4.87
C GLN A 172 -3.28 8.58 -3.51
N VAL A 173 -2.95 9.42 -2.53
CA VAL A 173 -2.70 8.97 -1.16
C VAL A 173 -4.03 8.62 -0.51
N GLU A 174 -4.16 7.36 -0.11
CA GLU A 174 -5.34 6.80 0.53
C GLU A 174 -5.18 6.76 2.04
N SER A 175 -3.98 6.42 2.51
CA SER A 175 -3.63 6.33 3.93
C SER A 175 -2.30 6.98 4.24
N ILE A 176 -2.19 7.47 5.47
CA ILE A 176 -0.94 7.85 6.11
C ILE A 176 -0.74 6.92 7.28
N ASP A 177 0.37 6.21 7.28
CA ASP A 177 0.72 5.24 8.30
C ASP A 177 1.86 5.80 9.15
N PHE A 178 1.82 5.56 10.45
CA PHE A 178 2.84 6.06 11.36
C PHE A 178 3.87 4.96 11.61
N GLY A 179 5.11 5.17 11.15
CA GLY A 179 6.25 4.31 11.45
C GLY A 179 6.97 4.79 12.71
N LEU A 180 7.12 3.90 13.69
CA LEU A 180 8.02 4.10 14.83
C LEU A 180 9.32 3.36 14.52
N MET A 181 10.43 4.10 14.40
CA MET A 181 11.76 3.53 14.34
C MET A 181 12.40 3.45 15.71
#